data_f6b318df4971427f576d6852afe0076e
#
_entry.id   f6b318df4971427f576d6852afe0076e
#
_cell.length_a   1.000
_cell.length_b   1.000
_cell.length_c   1.000
_cell.angle_alpha   90.00
_cell.angle_beta   90.00
_cell.angle_gamma   90.00
#
_symmetry.space_group_name_H-M   'P 1'
#
loop_
_entity.id
_entity.type
_entity.pdbx_description
1 polymer ?
#
loop_
_entity_poly.entity_id
_entity_poly.type
_entity_poly.pdbx_seq_one_letter_code
_entity_poly.pdbx_strand_id
1 'polypeptide(L)'
;MRDTEDAELLRQVTLGNEEALLALYRRHASYVHALARRILRDKDEAKNVVQETFLRIWHKAEYFDPELGTPRTWILTIAHRLALKALKRRPDTLPLEDWDAPVESVGTEEHLDRIRVARALEALDGEERRLLELAYFYGYSHSDLALILGWPLGTVKSRLRRALKKLEVELR
;
A
#
# COMPACT_ATOMS: atom_id res chain seq x y z
N MET A 1 -10.58 16.61 -7.86
CA MET A 1 -11.93 16.67 -7.29
C MET A 1 -12.16 15.66 -6.19
N ARG A 2 -11.95 14.38 -6.42
CA ARG A 2 -12.08 13.34 -5.36
C ARG A 2 -11.15 13.57 -4.18
N ASP A 3 -9.92 13.96 -4.42
CA ASP A 3 -8.94 14.21 -3.34
C ASP A 3 -9.37 15.38 -2.44
N THR A 4 -9.97 16.41 -3.01
CA THR A 4 -10.50 17.55 -2.27
C THR A 4 -11.71 17.16 -1.42
N GLU A 5 -12.60 16.33 -1.98
CA GLU A 5 -13.76 15.79 -1.26
C GLU A 5 -13.33 14.89 -0.10
N ASP A 6 -12.36 14.01 -0.36
CA ASP A 6 -11.84 13.10 0.65
C ASP A 6 -11.08 13.83 1.75
N ALA A 7 -10.36 14.90 1.42
CA ALA A 7 -9.70 15.77 2.40
C ALA A 7 -10.74 16.45 3.31
N GLU A 8 -11.86 16.91 2.74
CA GLU A 8 -12.97 17.47 3.52
C GLU A 8 -13.64 16.41 4.41
N LEU A 9 -13.81 15.18 3.90
CA LEU A 9 -14.33 14.09 4.72
C LEU A 9 -13.39 13.76 5.89
N LEU A 10 -12.08 13.77 5.68
CA LEU A 10 -11.11 13.61 6.76
C LEU A 10 -11.21 14.72 7.79
N ARG A 11 -11.39 15.96 7.35
CA ARG A 11 -11.60 17.08 8.25
C ARG A 11 -12.87 16.88 9.11
N GLN A 12 -13.96 16.42 8.50
CA GLN A 12 -15.20 16.13 9.22
C GLN A 12 -15.03 14.97 10.21
N VAL A 13 -14.22 13.97 9.88
CA VAL A 13 -13.87 12.89 10.82
C VAL A 13 -13.20 13.47 12.07
N THR A 14 -12.32 14.47 11.93
CA THR A 14 -11.70 15.13 13.08
C THR A 14 -12.72 15.80 14.01
N LEU A 15 -13.87 16.17 13.45
CA LEU A 15 -14.99 16.77 14.21
C LEU A 15 -15.96 15.72 14.77
N GLY A 16 -15.66 14.44 14.62
CA GLY A 16 -16.48 13.35 15.14
C GLY A 16 -17.64 12.93 14.24
N ASN A 17 -17.60 13.27 12.95
CA ASN A 17 -18.64 12.89 11.99
C ASN A 17 -18.48 11.44 11.53
N GLU A 18 -19.30 10.54 12.05
CA GLU A 18 -19.29 9.13 11.71
C GLU A 18 -19.69 8.85 10.26
N GLU A 19 -20.59 9.64 9.69
CA GLU A 19 -21.01 9.50 8.30
C GLU A 19 -19.88 9.82 7.34
N ALA A 20 -19.01 10.77 7.69
CA ALA A 20 -17.82 11.09 6.93
C ALA A 20 -16.84 9.89 6.90
N LEU A 21 -16.67 9.21 8.04
CA LEU A 21 -15.86 7.99 8.09
C LEU A 21 -16.48 6.88 7.24
N LEU A 22 -17.78 6.70 7.28
CA LEU A 22 -18.49 5.72 6.47
C LEU A 22 -18.34 6.01 4.98
N ALA A 23 -18.40 7.28 4.58
CA ALA A 23 -18.16 7.69 3.19
C ALA A 23 -16.75 7.34 2.73
N LEU A 24 -15.74 7.60 3.56
CA LEU A 24 -14.36 7.20 3.28
C LEU A 24 -14.21 5.68 3.20
N TYR A 25 -14.87 4.96 4.07
CA TYR A 25 -14.90 3.50 4.04
C TYR A 25 -15.43 2.97 2.70
N ARG A 26 -16.58 3.48 2.26
CA ARG A 26 -17.18 3.07 0.97
C ARG A 26 -16.29 3.36 -0.23
N ARG A 27 -15.50 4.42 -0.16
CA ARG A 27 -14.60 4.82 -1.25
C ARG A 27 -13.29 4.05 -1.27
N HIS A 28 -12.77 3.66 -0.12
CA HIS A 28 -11.39 3.18 -0.01
C HIS A 28 -11.22 1.76 0.55
N ALA A 29 -12.26 1.16 1.13
CA ALA A 29 -12.14 -0.15 1.76
C ALA A 29 -11.69 -1.25 0.80
N SER A 30 -12.14 -1.22 -0.45
CA SER A 30 -11.76 -2.19 -1.47
C SER A 30 -10.27 -2.11 -1.81
N TYR A 31 -9.71 -0.90 -1.88
CA TYR A 31 -8.28 -0.69 -2.11
C TYR A 31 -7.44 -1.16 -0.92
N VAL A 32 -7.89 -0.86 0.28
CA VAL A 32 -7.23 -1.30 1.51
C VAL A 32 -7.23 -2.83 1.60
N HIS A 33 -8.38 -3.45 1.33
CA HIS A 33 -8.51 -4.90 1.32
C HIS A 33 -7.61 -5.56 0.27
N ALA A 34 -7.59 -5.02 -0.94
CA ALA A 34 -6.75 -5.53 -2.03
C ALA A 34 -5.26 -5.47 -1.66
N LEU A 35 -4.81 -4.35 -1.10
CA LEU A 35 -3.44 -4.19 -0.65
C LEU A 35 -3.09 -5.16 0.48
N ALA A 36 -3.94 -5.25 1.50
CA ALA A 36 -3.74 -6.14 2.64
C ALA A 36 -3.73 -7.61 2.21
N ARG A 37 -4.63 -7.99 1.31
CA ARG A 37 -4.69 -9.35 0.78
C ARG A 37 -3.45 -9.71 -0.05
N ARG A 38 -2.93 -8.75 -0.78
CA ARG A 38 -1.69 -8.93 -1.52
C ARG A 38 -0.51 -9.22 -0.61
N ILE A 39 -0.42 -8.54 0.52
CA ILE A 39 0.67 -8.70 1.49
C ILE A 39 0.47 -9.98 2.32
N LEU A 40 -0.74 -10.18 2.85
CA LEU A 40 -1.04 -11.24 3.81
C LEU A 40 -1.46 -12.56 3.18
N ARG A 41 -2.01 -12.53 1.96
CA ARG A 41 -2.53 -13.69 1.24
C ARG A 41 -3.60 -14.47 2.01
N ASP A 42 -4.25 -13.80 2.94
CA ASP A 42 -5.32 -14.33 3.76
C ASP A 42 -6.48 -13.34 3.77
N LYS A 43 -7.65 -13.80 3.41
CA LYS A 43 -8.86 -13.00 3.27
C LYS A 43 -9.36 -12.45 4.60
N ASP A 44 -9.28 -13.24 5.65
CA ASP A 44 -9.77 -12.87 6.97
C ASP A 44 -8.80 -11.88 7.66
N GLU A 45 -7.52 -12.11 7.55
CA GLU A 45 -6.51 -11.16 8.04
C GLU A 45 -6.59 -9.83 7.29
N ALA A 46 -6.85 -9.86 5.97
CA ALA A 46 -7.06 -8.64 5.19
C ALA A 46 -8.27 -7.84 5.68
N LYS A 47 -9.37 -8.51 6.01
CA LYS A 47 -10.55 -7.87 6.63
C LYS A 47 -10.21 -7.21 7.96
N ASN A 48 -9.41 -7.85 8.78
CA ASN A 48 -8.95 -7.27 10.04
C ASN A 48 -8.11 -6.01 9.81
N VAL A 49 -7.25 -6.00 8.81
CA VAL A 49 -6.49 -4.80 8.42
C VAL A 49 -7.41 -3.67 7.96
N VAL A 50 -8.45 -3.97 7.20
CA VAL A 50 -9.45 -2.97 6.80
C VAL A 50 -10.08 -2.32 8.03
N GLN A 51 -10.57 -3.12 8.96
CA GLN A 51 -11.19 -2.61 10.19
C GLN A 51 -10.22 -1.75 11.01
N GLU A 52 -9.02 -2.23 11.23
CA GLU A 52 -8.00 -1.51 12.00
C GLU A 52 -7.56 -0.22 11.30
N THR A 53 -7.46 -0.22 9.97
CA THR A 53 -7.15 0.97 9.18
C THR A 53 -8.18 2.08 9.44
N PHE A 54 -9.46 1.76 9.37
CA PHE A 54 -10.52 2.77 9.54
C PHE A 54 -10.68 3.21 11.00
N LEU A 55 -10.40 2.34 11.96
CA LEU A 55 -10.27 2.76 13.37
C LEU A 55 -9.13 3.76 13.55
N ARG A 56 -8.01 3.53 12.91
CA ARG A 56 -6.88 4.47 12.95
C ARG A 56 -7.19 5.78 12.27
N ILE A 57 -7.88 5.77 11.17
CA ILE A 57 -8.35 6.98 10.51
C ILE A 57 -9.23 7.79 11.47
N TRP A 58 -10.15 7.15 12.19
CA TRP A 58 -11.00 7.79 13.17
C TRP A 58 -10.20 8.54 14.24
N HIS A 59 -9.13 7.92 14.73
CA HIS A 59 -8.30 8.52 15.80
C HIS A 59 -7.19 9.44 15.30
N LYS A 60 -6.78 9.32 14.03
CA LYS A 60 -5.59 9.99 13.47
C LYS A 60 -5.88 10.93 12.31
N ALA A 61 -7.13 11.20 11.98
CA ALA A 61 -7.49 12.05 10.84
C ALA A 61 -6.89 13.46 10.94
N GLU A 62 -6.69 13.98 12.16
CA GLU A 62 -6.05 15.27 12.42
C GLU A 62 -4.61 15.38 11.92
N TYR A 63 -3.93 14.24 11.78
CA TYR A 63 -2.54 14.18 11.31
C TYR A 63 -2.41 14.14 9.79
N PHE A 64 -3.52 14.05 9.07
CA PHE A 64 -3.48 14.16 7.62
C PHE A 64 -3.03 15.55 7.18
N ASP A 65 -2.03 15.59 6.31
CA ASP A 65 -1.50 16.83 5.75
C ASP A 65 -1.59 16.76 4.21
N PRO A 66 -2.44 17.62 3.60
CA PRO A 66 -2.61 17.61 2.14
C PRO A 66 -1.36 18.00 1.37
N GLU A 67 -0.39 18.66 2.02
CA GLU A 67 0.89 19.00 1.38
C GLU A 67 1.81 17.79 1.23
N LEU A 68 1.63 16.76 2.07
CA LEU A 68 2.46 15.55 2.05
C LEU A 68 1.92 14.45 1.13
N GLY A 69 0.71 14.57 0.63
CA GLY A 69 0.12 13.59 -0.26
C GLY A 69 -1.40 13.64 -0.31
N THR A 70 -1.98 12.72 -1.06
CA THR A 70 -3.44 12.60 -1.20
C THR A 70 -4.06 11.82 -0.03
N PRO A 71 -5.36 11.99 0.23
CA PRO A 71 -6.05 11.17 1.22
C PRO A 71 -5.91 9.65 0.98
N ARG A 72 -6.03 9.21 -0.27
CA ARG A 72 -5.86 7.80 -0.61
C ARG A 72 -4.47 7.28 -0.25
N THR A 73 -3.43 8.01 -0.60
CA THR A 73 -2.05 7.65 -0.26
C THR A 73 -1.84 7.56 1.24
N TRP A 74 -2.39 8.50 1.99
CA TRP A 74 -2.33 8.50 3.45
C TRP A 74 -3.03 7.27 4.05
N ILE A 75 -4.24 6.96 3.60
CA ILE A 75 -5.02 5.79 4.02
C ILE A 75 -4.27 4.50 3.70
N LEU A 76 -3.79 4.37 2.46
CA LEU A 76 -3.06 3.18 2.02
C LEU A 76 -1.71 3.01 2.73
N THR A 77 -1.07 4.10 3.13
CA THR A 77 0.15 4.03 3.95
C THR A 77 -0.13 3.44 5.33
N ILE A 78 -1.24 3.83 5.97
CA ILE A 78 -1.68 3.24 7.23
C ILE A 78 -1.94 1.75 7.05
N ALA A 79 -2.70 1.38 6.03
CA ALA A 79 -3.04 -0.01 5.72
C ALA A 79 -1.78 -0.86 5.44
N HIS A 80 -0.85 -0.33 4.67
CA HIS A 80 0.41 -1.00 4.33
C HIS A 80 1.22 -1.32 5.61
N ARG A 81 1.37 -0.35 6.49
CA ARG A 81 2.08 -0.54 7.76
C ARG A 81 1.41 -1.58 8.64
N LEU A 82 0.09 -1.56 8.73
CA LEU A 82 -0.68 -2.55 9.50
C LEU A 82 -0.56 -3.95 8.90
N ALA A 83 -0.63 -4.08 7.60
CA ALA A 83 -0.47 -5.36 6.90
C ALA A 83 0.94 -5.94 7.10
N LEU A 84 1.98 -5.12 6.99
CA LEU A 84 3.36 -5.54 7.26
C LEU A 84 3.55 -5.97 8.72
N LYS A 85 2.95 -5.25 9.65
CA LYS A 85 2.97 -5.60 11.07
C LYS A 85 2.30 -6.96 11.32
N ALA A 86 1.15 -7.20 10.70
CA ALA A 86 0.45 -8.49 10.77
C ALA A 86 1.29 -9.62 10.17
N LEU A 87 1.96 -9.37 9.04
CA LEU A 87 2.85 -10.33 8.39
C LEU A 87 4.00 -10.74 9.32
N LYS A 88 4.62 -9.79 10.01
CA LYS A 88 5.74 -10.03 10.93
C LYS A 88 5.33 -10.82 12.18
N ARG A 89 4.06 -10.80 12.56
CA ARG A 89 3.55 -11.57 13.70
C ARG A 89 3.36 -13.05 13.39
N ARG A 90 3.38 -13.44 12.12
CA ARG A 90 3.27 -14.85 11.73
C ARG A 90 4.56 -15.59 12.06
N PRO A 91 4.48 -16.77 12.73
CA PRO A 91 5.64 -17.63 12.85
C PRO A 91 5.95 -18.28 11.48
N ASP A 92 7.19 -18.17 11.02
CA ASP A 92 7.80 -18.95 9.94
C ASP A 92 7.11 -19.00 8.57
N THR A 93 6.77 -17.85 7.96
CA THR A 93 6.40 -17.92 6.56
C THR A 93 6.96 -16.76 5.74
N LEU A 94 8.09 -17.04 5.14
CA LEU A 94 8.55 -16.29 3.99
C LEU A 94 8.24 -17.15 2.75
N PRO A 95 7.10 -16.94 2.08
CA PRO A 95 6.87 -17.64 0.83
C PRO A 95 7.75 -17.03 -0.24
N LEU A 96 8.78 -17.77 -0.62
CA LEU A 96 9.65 -17.46 -1.75
C LEU A 96 9.06 -17.94 -3.09
N GLU A 97 7.81 -18.38 -3.11
CA GLU A 97 7.20 -18.94 -4.31
C GLU A 97 6.52 -17.87 -5.17
N ASP A 98 6.64 -18.05 -6.46
CA ASP A 98 6.03 -17.24 -7.51
C ASP A 98 4.57 -16.95 -7.23
N TRP A 99 4.23 -15.68 -7.26
CA TRP A 99 2.94 -15.23 -6.87
C TRP A 99 2.15 -14.60 -8.01
N ASP A 100 1.24 -15.41 -8.53
CA ASP A 100 0.14 -14.95 -9.37
C ASP A 100 -1.12 -14.89 -8.50
N ALA A 101 -1.35 -13.77 -7.82
CA ALA A 101 -2.62 -13.59 -7.15
C ALA A 101 -3.70 -13.31 -8.21
N PRO A 102 -4.80 -14.08 -8.20
CA PRO A 102 -5.92 -13.73 -9.04
C PRO A 102 -6.46 -12.37 -8.59
N VAL A 103 -6.50 -11.47 -9.55
CA VAL A 103 -7.03 -10.14 -9.38
C VAL A 103 -8.55 -10.24 -9.43
N GLU A 104 -9.22 -10.15 -8.29
CA GLU A 104 -10.67 -10.02 -8.27
C GLU A 104 -11.07 -8.75 -9.04
N SER A 105 -12.04 -8.86 -9.91
CA SER A 105 -12.51 -7.76 -10.75
C SER A 105 -13.14 -6.66 -9.89
N VAL A 106 -12.54 -5.52 -9.91
CA VAL A 106 -13.03 -4.31 -9.26
C VAL A 106 -13.36 -3.30 -10.36
N GLY A 107 -14.19 -2.33 -10.07
CA GLY A 107 -14.81 -1.42 -11.03
C GLY A 107 -13.90 -0.78 -12.09
N THR A 108 -14.48 -0.15 -13.08
CA THR A 108 -13.83 0.30 -14.33
C THR A 108 -12.63 1.26 -14.11
N GLU A 109 -12.69 2.15 -13.13
CA GLU A 109 -11.57 3.07 -12.84
C GLU A 109 -10.39 2.34 -12.19
N GLU A 110 -10.68 1.42 -11.29
CA GLU A 110 -9.67 0.59 -10.65
C GLU A 110 -8.97 -0.32 -11.66
N HIS A 111 -9.69 -0.76 -12.68
CA HIS A 111 -9.11 -1.55 -13.76
C HIS A 111 -8.10 -0.74 -14.60
N LEU A 112 -8.42 0.52 -14.89
CA LEU A 112 -7.50 1.42 -15.59
C LEU A 112 -6.23 1.73 -14.76
N ASP A 113 -6.38 1.96 -13.47
CA ASP A 113 -5.25 2.18 -12.58
C ASP A 113 -4.35 0.94 -12.48
N ARG A 114 -4.92 -0.25 -12.48
CA ARG A 114 -4.16 -1.51 -12.51
C ARG A 114 -3.35 -1.66 -13.79
N ILE A 115 -3.96 -1.34 -14.94
CA ILE A 115 -3.26 -1.38 -16.23
C ILE A 115 -2.09 -0.40 -16.22
N ARG A 116 -2.30 0.81 -15.70
CA ARG A 116 -1.23 1.83 -15.59
C ARG A 116 -0.09 1.36 -14.70
N VAL A 117 -0.40 0.83 -13.53
CA VAL A 117 0.61 0.29 -12.61
C VAL A 117 1.33 -0.90 -13.22
N ALA A 118 0.62 -1.83 -13.86
CA ALA A 118 1.22 -2.97 -14.53
C ALA A 118 2.19 -2.53 -15.63
N ARG A 119 1.82 -1.56 -16.44
CA ARG A 119 2.71 -0.98 -17.47
C ARG A 119 3.93 -0.29 -16.87
N ALA A 120 3.72 0.46 -15.79
CA ALA A 120 4.83 1.12 -15.10
C ALA A 120 5.82 0.09 -14.53
N LEU A 121 5.33 -1.02 -14.00
CA LEU A 121 6.17 -2.12 -13.53
C LEU A 121 6.95 -2.81 -14.66
N GLU A 122 6.37 -2.88 -15.86
CA GLU A 122 7.05 -3.42 -17.04
C GLU A 122 8.25 -2.57 -17.49
N ALA A 123 8.25 -1.27 -17.18
CA ALA A 123 9.37 -0.39 -17.46
C ALA A 123 10.59 -0.64 -16.56
N LEU A 124 10.40 -1.36 -15.45
CA LEU A 124 11.47 -1.78 -14.57
C LEU A 124 12.13 -3.05 -15.08
N ASP A 125 13.44 -3.16 -14.90
CA ASP A 125 14.10 -4.45 -15.12
C ASP A 125 13.68 -5.47 -14.05
N GLY A 126 13.97 -6.75 -14.28
CA GLY A 126 13.56 -7.82 -13.38
C GLY A 126 14.13 -7.68 -11.97
N GLU A 127 15.33 -7.16 -11.84
CA GLU A 127 16.00 -6.93 -10.56
C GLU A 127 15.36 -5.78 -9.78
N GLU A 128 15.08 -4.66 -10.44
CA GLU A 128 14.38 -3.52 -9.84
C GLU A 128 12.98 -3.89 -9.37
N ARG A 129 12.24 -4.61 -10.19
CA ARG A 129 10.90 -5.10 -9.88
C ARG A 129 10.92 -6.02 -8.68
N ARG A 130 11.82 -6.99 -8.66
CA ARG A 130 11.98 -7.94 -7.55
C ARG A 130 12.33 -7.23 -6.24
N LEU A 131 13.21 -6.24 -6.31
CA LEU A 131 13.62 -5.46 -5.15
C LEU A 131 12.44 -4.69 -4.55
N LEU A 132 11.60 -4.08 -5.38
CA LEU A 132 10.39 -3.40 -4.93
C LEU A 132 9.38 -4.37 -4.30
N GLU A 133 9.19 -5.54 -4.90
CA GLU A 133 8.31 -6.57 -4.34
C GLU A 133 8.77 -7.01 -2.96
N LEU A 134 10.05 -7.31 -2.80
CA LEU A 134 10.62 -7.74 -1.52
C LEU A 134 10.50 -6.67 -0.45
N ALA A 135 10.71 -5.40 -0.79
CA ALA A 135 10.62 -4.30 0.15
C ALA A 135 9.17 -4.00 0.56
N TYR A 136 8.24 -3.95 -0.40
CA TYR A 136 6.90 -3.42 -0.17
C TYR A 136 5.83 -4.48 0.09
N PHE A 137 5.96 -5.66 -0.48
CA PHE A 137 4.96 -6.72 -0.30
C PHE A 137 5.42 -7.85 0.62
N TYR A 138 6.69 -8.15 0.65
CA TYR A 138 7.23 -9.18 1.56
C TYR A 138 7.72 -8.61 2.88
N GLY A 139 7.75 -7.28 3.02
CA GLY A 139 8.06 -6.62 4.29
C GLY A 139 9.50 -6.66 4.74
N TYR A 140 10.43 -6.99 3.86
CA TYR A 140 11.85 -6.97 4.21
C TYR A 140 12.34 -5.55 4.43
N SER A 141 13.08 -5.33 5.51
CA SER A 141 13.78 -4.06 5.74
C SER A 141 14.94 -3.90 4.75
N HIS A 142 15.45 -2.67 4.60
CA HIS A 142 16.63 -2.44 3.77
C HIS A 142 17.84 -3.25 4.26
N SER A 143 17.98 -3.39 5.58
CA SER A 143 19.02 -4.21 6.19
C SER A 143 18.86 -5.70 5.88
N ASP A 144 17.63 -6.21 5.91
CA ASP A 144 17.33 -7.59 5.51
C ASP A 144 17.68 -7.84 4.05
N LEU A 145 17.31 -6.90 3.17
CA LEU A 145 17.62 -6.99 1.74
C LEU A 145 19.12 -6.97 1.48
N ALA A 146 19.88 -6.16 2.22
CA ALA A 146 21.33 -6.14 2.13
C ALA A 146 21.93 -7.51 2.45
N LEU A 147 21.43 -8.18 3.47
CA LEU A 147 21.86 -9.53 3.85
C LEU A 147 21.44 -10.58 2.82
N ILE A 148 20.20 -10.57 2.38
CA ILE A 148 19.62 -11.55 1.44
C ILE A 148 20.33 -11.47 0.09
N LEU A 149 20.55 -10.25 -0.41
CA LEU A 149 21.12 -10.01 -1.73
C LEU A 149 22.65 -9.97 -1.73
N GLY A 150 23.27 -9.89 -0.56
CA GLY A 150 24.69 -9.72 -0.43
C GLY A 150 25.20 -8.36 -0.93
N TRP A 151 24.36 -7.32 -0.83
CA TRP A 151 24.69 -5.97 -1.27
C TRP A 151 24.98 -5.05 -0.09
N PRO A 152 25.80 -4.01 -0.27
CA PRO A 152 25.90 -2.94 0.71
C PRO A 152 24.55 -2.26 0.93
N LEU A 153 24.27 -1.86 2.17
CA LEU A 153 23.02 -1.18 2.52
C LEU A 153 22.76 0.07 1.67
N GLY A 154 23.79 0.86 1.41
CA GLY A 154 23.69 2.04 0.54
C GLY A 154 23.27 1.70 -0.88
N THR A 155 23.71 0.55 -1.40
CA THR A 155 23.33 0.07 -2.73
C THR A 155 21.85 -0.31 -2.76
N VAL A 156 21.35 -0.99 -1.73
CA VAL A 156 19.92 -1.33 -1.61
C VAL A 156 19.08 -0.04 -1.63
N LYS A 157 19.44 0.93 -0.81
CA LYS A 157 18.73 2.22 -0.73
C LYS A 157 18.74 2.98 -2.04
N SER A 158 19.88 3.08 -2.70
CA SER A 158 20.00 3.81 -3.97
C SER A 158 19.24 3.13 -5.12
N ARG A 159 19.27 1.81 -5.19
CA ARG A 159 18.53 1.06 -6.20
C ARG A 159 17.02 1.11 -5.99
N LEU A 160 16.55 1.02 -4.74
CA LEU A 160 15.14 1.22 -4.42
C LEU A 160 14.66 2.61 -4.81
N ARG A 161 15.43 3.64 -4.48
CA ARG A 161 15.11 5.03 -4.85
C ARG A 161 15.03 5.19 -6.36
N ARG A 162 15.94 4.61 -7.10
CA ARG A 162 15.94 4.65 -8.57
C ARG A 162 14.72 3.94 -9.16
N ALA A 163 14.40 2.77 -8.66
CA ALA A 163 13.23 2.02 -9.09
C ALA A 163 11.92 2.77 -8.83
N LEU A 164 11.77 3.35 -7.63
CA LEU A 164 10.62 4.19 -7.28
C LEU A 164 10.50 5.42 -8.18
N LYS A 165 11.63 6.05 -8.50
CA LYS A 165 11.64 7.21 -9.40
C LYS A 165 11.22 6.84 -10.82
N LYS A 166 11.64 5.70 -11.33
CA LYS A 166 11.18 5.18 -12.62
C LYS A 166 9.67 4.94 -12.63
N LEU A 167 9.14 4.31 -11.58
CA LEU A 167 7.70 4.13 -11.44
C LEU A 167 6.96 5.46 -11.40
N GLU A 168 7.45 6.42 -10.65
CA GLU A 168 6.85 7.76 -10.56
C GLU A 168 6.74 8.42 -11.93
N VAL A 169 7.80 8.36 -12.74
CA VAL A 169 7.82 8.91 -14.10
C VAL A 169 6.79 8.22 -15.00
N GLU A 170 6.71 6.89 -14.95
CA GLU A 170 5.77 6.11 -15.77
C GLU A 170 4.32 6.31 -15.34
N LEU A 171 4.07 6.64 -14.08
CA LEU A 171 2.71 6.87 -13.55
C LEU A 171 2.21 8.32 -13.73
N ARG A 172 3.07 9.23 -14.13
CA ARG A 172 2.67 10.60 -14.50
C ARG A 172 1.90 10.58 -15.84
#